data_2b9efdb81d503428ad92147caea579d4
#
_entry.id   2b9efdb81d503428ad92147caea579d4
#
_cell.length_a   1.000
_cell.length_b   1.000
_cell.length_c   1.000
_cell.angle_alpha   90.00
_cell.angle_beta   90.00
_cell.angle_gamma   90.00
#
_symmetry.space_group_name_H-M   'P 1'
#
loop_
_entity.id
_entity.type
_entity.pdbx_description
1 polymer ?
#
loop_
_entity_poly.entity_id
_entity_poly.type
_entity_poly.pdbx_seq_one_letter_code
_entity_poly.pdbx_strand_id
1 'polypeptide(L)'
;MAVANKKPVMTLYSGSEDVYSHRVRLALAEKGLLVNLVEVDQHESPEDLLEINPYNDVPTLVDRNLVLYHPQIVMEYLDERFPHPPLFPVYP
;
A
#
# COMPACT_ATOMS: atom_id res chain seq x y z
N MET A 1 31.92 6.48 -2.57
CA MET A 1 30.84 6.36 -1.58
C MET A 1 29.68 5.58 -2.15
N ALA A 2 29.36 4.52 -1.51
CA ALA A 2 28.28 3.70 -2.00
C ALA A 2 26.94 4.36 -1.68
N VAL A 3 26.12 4.55 -2.70
CA VAL A 3 24.75 4.97 -2.49
C VAL A 3 24.01 3.73 -1.95
N ALA A 4 23.53 3.84 -0.74
CA ALA A 4 22.71 2.78 -0.21
C ALA A 4 21.49 2.60 -1.10
N ASN A 5 21.35 1.45 -1.72
CA ASN A 5 20.11 1.08 -2.38
C ASN A 5 19.03 0.94 -1.33
N LYS A 6 18.27 2.00 -1.15
CA LYS A 6 17.13 1.93 -0.26
C LYS A 6 16.05 1.12 -0.94
N LYS A 7 16.00 -0.16 -0.60
CA LYS A 7 14.89 -0.98 -1.02
C LYS A 7 13.65 -0.52 -0.29
N PRO A 8 12.51 -0.39 -0.97
CA PRO A 8 11.27 -0.08 -0.27
C PRO A 8 10.97 -1.18 0.74
N VAL A 9 10.57 -0.77 1.94
CA VAL A 9 10.19 -1.71 3.00
C VAL A 9 8.72 -2.12 2.91
N MET A 10 7.95 -1.37 2.13
CA MET A 10 6.53 -1.64 1.93
C MET A 10 6.28 -2.22 0.54
N THR A 11 5.34 -3.14 0.47
CA THR A 11 4.84 -3.68 -0.79
C THR A 11 3.34 -3.45 -0.87
N LEU A 12 2.89 -2.92 -1.99
CA LEU A 12 1.46 -2.74 -2.25
C LEU A 12 1.03 -3.67 -3.38
N TYR A 13 0.08 -4.54 -3.06
CA TYR A 13 -0.63 -5.33 -4.07
C TYR A 13 -1.82 -4.52 -4.52
N SER A 14 -1.84 -4.15 -5.79
CA SER A 14 -2.75 -3.15 -6.33
C SER A 14 -3.47 -3.67 -7.55
N GLY A 15 -4.79 -3.54 -7.56
CA GLY A 15 -5.56 -3.80 -8.77
C GLY A 15 -5.48 -2.60 -9.70
N SER A 16 -5.12 -2.83 -10.98
CA SER A 16 -4.92 -1.74 -11.93
C SER A 16 -6.19 -0.94 -12.19
N GLU A 17 -7.35 -1.58 -12.11
CA GLU A 17 -8.65 -0.93 -12.35
C GLU A 17 -9.46 -0.73 -11.07
N ASP A 18 -8.90 -1.08 -9.93
CA ASP A 18 -9.59 -0.99 -8.64
C ASP A 18 -9.50 0.43 -8.08
N VAL A 19 -10.66 1.01 -7.79
CA VAL A 19 -10.76 2.37 -7.27
C VAL A 19 -10.05 2.52 -5.91
N TYR A 20 -10.16 1.53 -5.06
CA TYR A 20 -9.55 1.58 -3.74
C TYR A 20 -8.03 1.48 -3.82
N SER A 21 -7.53 0.63 -4.70
CA SER A 21 -6.08 0.55 -4.97
C SER A 21 -5.56 1.87 -5.50
N HIS A 22 -6.32 2.51 -6.39
CA HIS A 22 -5.97 3.82 -6.93
C HIS A 22 -5.84 4.87 -5.83
N ARG A 23 -6.76 4.89 -4.89
CA ARG A 23 -6.71 5.82 -3.75
C ARG A 23 -5.46 5.61 -2.92
N VAL A 24 -5.10 4.36 -2.66
CA VAL A 24 -3.88 4.05 -1.90
C VAL A 24 -2.64 4.50 -2.67
N ARG A 25 -2.60 4.25 -3.98
CA ARG A 25 -1.48 4.71 -4.82
C ARG A 25 -1.33 6.23 -4.79
N LEU A 26 -2.45 6.96 -4.84
CA LEU A 26 -2.44 8.41 -4.75
C LEU A 26 -1.92 8.88 -3.39
N ALA A 27 -2.34 8.23 -2.31
CA ALA A 27 -1.89 8.58 -0.97
C ALA A 27 -0.38 8.38 -0.82
N LEU A 28 0.13 7.27 -1.34
CA LEU A 28 1.56 6.99 -1.31
C LEU A 28 2.35 8.03 -2.12
N ALA A 29 1.85 8.39 -3.29
CA ALA A 29 2.48 9.40 -4.13
C ALA A 29 2.46 10.78 -3.47
N GLU A 30 1.34 11.15 -2.87
CA GLU A 30 1.19 12.42 -2.18
C GLU A 30 2.17 12.55 -1.01
N LYS A 31 2.41 11.46 -0.31
CA LYS A 31 3.36 11.44 0.80
C LYS A 31 4.80 11.21 0.36
N GLY A 32 5.03 11.02 -0.93
CA GLY A 32 6.37 10.78 -1.48
C GLY A 32 6.99 9.47 -1.01
N LEU A 33 6.16 8.48 -0.76
CA LEU A 33 6.61 7.18 -0.23
C LEU A 33 6.95 6.23 -1.36
N LEU A 34 8.07 5.54 -1.20
CA LEU A 34 8.52 4.54 -2.13
C LEU A 34 8.01 3.18 -1.69
N VAL A 35 7.29 2.50 -2.59
CA VAL A 35 6.77 1.16 -2.33
C VAL A 35 7.12 0.25 -3.49
N ASN A 36 7.21 -1.04 -3.19
CA ASN A 36 7.26 -2.06 -4.22
C ASN A 36 5.82 -2.32 -4.67
N LEU A 37 5.51 -1.94 -5.90
CA LEU A 37 4.16 -2.07 -6.43
C LEU A 37 4.02 -3.39 -7.19
N VAL A 38 3.07 -4.20 -6.78
CA VAL A 38 2.74 -5.46 -7.45
C VAL A 38 1.35 -5.33 -8.04
N GLU A 39 1.24 -5.34 -9.35
CA GLU A 39 -0.05 -5.30 -10.02
C GLU A 39 -0.71 -6.67 -9.95
N VAL A 40 -1.98 -6.67 -9.57
CA VAL A 40 -2.77 -7.88 -9.44
C VAL A 40 -3.87 -7.84 -10.49
N ASP A 41 -3.86 -8.85 -11.37
CA ASP A 41 -4.94 -9.07 -12.30
C ASP A 41 -6.09 -9.77 -11.55
N GLN A 42 -7.30 -9.31 -11.74
CA GLN A 42 -8.48 -9.93 -11.11
C GLN A 42 -8.65 -11.40 -11.49
N HIS A 43 -8.07 -11.81 -12.61
CA HIS A 43 -8.18 -13.18 -13.11
C HIS A 43 -7.01 -14.07 -12.71
N GLU A 44 -5.88 -13.48 -12.35
CA GLU A 44 -4.68 -14.20 -11.94
C GLU A 44 -4.07 -13.52 -10.73
N SER A 45 -4.16 -14.17 -9.59
CA SER A 45 -3.58 -13.63 -8.36
C SER A 45 -2.20 -14.21 -8.11
N PRO A 46 -1.24 -13.39 -7.68
CA PRO A 46 0.05 -13.91 -7.27
C PRO A 46 -0.08 -14.90 -6.11
N GLU A 47 0.71 -15.96 -6.14
CA GLU A 47 0.68 -16.96 -5.08
C GLU A 47 1.06 -16.36 -3.72
N ASP A 48 2.02 -15.44 -3.71
CA ASP A 48 2.45 -14.78 -2.48
C ASP A 48 1.34 -13.93 -1.86
N LEU A 49 0.47 -13.34 -2.68
CA LEU A 49 -0.69 -12.61 -2.14
C LEU A 49 -1.65 -13.55 -1.42
N LEU A 50 -1.90 -14.73 -1.97
CA LEU A 50 -2.77 -15.71 -1.33
C LEU A 50 -2.22 -16.20 0.00
N GLU A 51 -0.89 -16.24 0.14
CA GLU A 51 -0.25 -16.64 1.40
C GLU A 51 -0.46 -15.61 2.50
N ILE A 52 -0.39 -14.32 2.16
CA ILE A 52 -0.53 -13.24 3.15
C ILE A 52 -1.97 -12.79 3.34
N ASN A 53 -2.81 -12.97 2.34
CA ASN A 53 -4.21 -12.60 2.38
C ASN A 53 -5.04 -13.68 1.68
N PRO A 54 -5.62 -14.61 2.43
CA PRO A 54 -6.41 -15.70 1.83
C PRO A 54 -7.65 -15.23 1.09
N TYR A 55 -8.13 -14.02 1.38
CA TYR A 55 -9.27 -13.44 0.65
C TYR A 55 -8.86 -12.87 -0.69
N ASN A 56 -7.57 -12.73 -0.93
CA ASN A 56 -7.03 -12.25 -2.19
C ASN A 56 -7.55 -10.86 -2.58
N ASP A 57 -7.75 -10.02 -1.60
CA ASP A 57 -8.26 -8.67 -1.82
C ASP A 57 -7.16 -7.68 -2.17
N VAL A 58 -7.50 -6.72 -2.99
CA VAL A 58 -6.68 -5.56 -3.26
C VAL A 58 -7.44 -4.30 -2.85
N PRO A 59 -6.78 -3.27 -2.37
CA PRO A 59 -5.34 -3.18 -2.11
C PRO A 59 -4.92 -3.96 -0.86
N THR A 60 -3.76 -4.58 -0.91
CA THR A 60 -3.12 -5.18 0.26
C THR A 60 -1.76 -4.53 0.44
N LEU A 61 -1.55 -3.93 1.59
CA LEU A 61 -0.28 -3.28 1.93
C LEU A 61 0.47 -4.14 2.94
N VAL A 62 1.73 -4.41 2.63
CA VAL A 62 2.62 -5.11 3.54
C VAL A 62 3.71 -4.14 3.96
N ASP A 63 3.81 -3.88 5.25
CA ASP A 63 4.90 -3.09 5.84
C ASP A 63 5.62 -3.98 6.85
N ARG A 64 6.78 -4.48 6.45
CA ARG A 64 7.54 -5.45 7.23
C ARG A 64 6.70 -6.70 7.48
N ASN A 65 6.31 -6.95 8.72
CA ASN A 65 5.48 -8.10 9.08
C ASN A 65 3.99 -7.76 9.19
N LEU A 66 3.64 -6.51 8.99
CA LEU A 66 2.26 -6.04 9.09
C LEU A 66 1.57 -6.13 7.74
N VAL A 67 0.43 -6.79 7.71
CA VAL A 67 -0.38 -6.95 6.51
C VAL A 67 -1.72 -6.25 6.72
N LEU A 68 -2.04 -5.30 5.84
CA LEU A 68 -3.28 -4.54 5.89
C LEU A 68 -3.99 -4.68 4.56
N TYR A 69 -5.25 -5.05 4.59
CA TYR A 69 -6.00 -5.29 3.36
C TYR A 69 -7.38 -4.65 3.31
N HIS A 70 -7.70 -3.78 4.25
CA HIS A 70 -8.91 -2.97 4.20
C HIS A 70 -8.53 -1.55 3.80
N PRO A 71 -9.12 -0.99 2.71
CA PRO A 71 -8.67 0.31 2.20
C PRO A 71 -8.67 1.43 3.23
N GLN A 72 -9.71 1.51 4.05
CA GLN A 72 -9.80 2.54 5.08
C GLN A 72 -8.70 2.37 6.13
N ILE A 73 -8.43 1.13 6.53
CA ILE A 73 -7.38 0.84 7.50
C ILE A 73 -6.01 1.16 6.90
N VAL A 74 -5.80 0.84 5.63
CA VAL A 74 -4.54 1.15 4.94
C VAL A 74 -4.31 2.67 4.93
N MET A 75 -5.33 3.43 4.58
CA MET A 75 -5.23 4.89 4.53
C MET A 75 -4.95 5.49 5.90
N GLU A 76 -5.65 5.02 6.93
CA GLU A 76 -5.43 5.47 8.31
C GLU A 76 -4.03 5.12 8.80
N TYR A 77 -3.56 3.92 8.49
CA TYR A 77 -2.21 3.49 8.84
C TYR A 77 -1.16 4.40 8.21
N LEU A 78 -1.31 4.69 6.91
CA LEU A 78 -0.37 5.53 6.21
C LEU A 78 -0.34 6.94 6.79
N ASP A 79 -1.48 7.47 7.16
CA ASP A 79 -1.58 8.81 7.72
C ASP A 79 -0.97 8.90 9.12
N GLU A 80 -1.12 7.85 9.93
CA GLU A 80 -0.50 7.78 11.25
C GLU A 80 1.01 7.61 11.18
N ARG A 81 1.45 6.69 10.32
CA ARG A 81 2.88 6.38 10.23
C ARG A 81 3.66 7.48 9.53
N PHE A 82 3.05 8.14 8.57
CA PHE A 82 3.66 9.20 7.78
C PHE A 82 2.73 10.41 7.79
N PRO A 83 2.74 11.20 8.86
CA PRO A 83 1.71 12.24 9.06
C PRO A 83 1.78 13.42 8.12
N HIS A 84 2.83 13.57 7.34
CA HIS A 84 2.99 14.72 6.46
C HIS A 84 3.17 14.33 5.01
N PRO A 85 2.40 14.91 4.07
CA PRO A 85 1.21 15.74 4.34
C PRO A 85 0.04 14.88 4.83
N PRO A 86 -0.89 15.45 5.61
CA PRO A 86 -2.04 14.68 6.09
C PRO A 86 -3.00 14.35 4.96
N LEU A 87 -3.59 13.16 5.03
CA LEU A 87 -4.59 12.70 4.05
C LEU A 87 -6.00 13.08 4.47
N PHE A 88 -6.22 13.21 5.77
CA PHE A 88 -7.52 13.53 6.32
C PHE A 88 -7.50 14.94 6.90
N PRO A 89 -8.64 15.67 6.84
CA PRO A 89 -8.72 16.99 7.45
C PRO A 89 -8.45 16.91 8.95
N VAL A 90 -7.68 17.87 9.45
CA VAL A 90 -7.44 17.99 10.88
C VAL A 90 -8.39 19.07 11.40
N TYR A 91 -9.29 18.67 12.27
CA TYR A 91 -10.20 19.60 12.91
C TYR A 91 -9.68 19.93 14.31
N PRO A 92 -9.72 21.21 14.70
CA PRO A 92 -9.29 21.60 16.04
C PRO A 92 -10.21 21.04 17.11
#